data_65dcce364de35b2b1a1aa9e9e05bd607
#
_entry.id   65dcce364de35b2b1a1aa9e9e05bd607
#
_cell.length_a   1.000
_cell.length_b   1.000
_cell.length_c   1.000
_cell.angle_alpha   90.00
_cell.angle_beta   90.00
_cell.angle_gamma   90.00
#
_symmetry.space_group_name_H-M   'P 1'
#
loop_
_entity.id
_entity.type
_entity.pdbx_description
1 polymer ?
#
loop_
_entity_poly.entity_id
_entity_poly.type
_entity_poly.pdbx_seq_one_letter_code
_entity_poly.pdbx_strand_id
1 'polypeptide(L)'
;MEENHGYARGYNLAIKKLPYPYVVLLNSDVEASPDWLTPLFDFCESHPDVGACQPKLLAYRDKKAFEYAGAAGGFLDKYGYPYCRGRIFFSIENDEGQYDSPAEIFWATGACLFIRREVYLKAGGLDESFFAHMEEID
;
A
#
# COMPACT_ATOMS: atom_id res chain seq x y z
N MET A 1 -10.23 -20.90 -2.33
CA MET A 1 -8.99 -21.72 -2.32
C MET A 1 -9.11 -22.67 -1.15
N GLU A 2 -8.81 -23.95 -1.36
CA GLU A 2 -9.01 -25.00 -0.31
C GLU A 2 -7.93 -24.99 0.78
N GLU A 3 -6.83 -24.25 0.57
CA GLU A 3 -5.67 -24.18 1.46
C GLU A 3 -5.30 -22.71 1.75
N ASN A 4 -4.90 -22.42 2.98
CA ASN A 4 -4.37 -21.11 3.37
C ASN A 4 -2.91 -21.00 2.94
N HIS A 5 -2.64 -20.15 1.96
CA HIS A 5 -1.31 -19.94 1.40
C HIS A 5 -0.52 -18.78 2.08
N GLY A 6 -1.08 -18.15 3.11
CA GLY A 6 -0.54 -16.92 3.67
C GLY A 6 -0.80 -15.70 2.77
N TYR A 7 -0.28 -14.54 3.18
CA TYR A 7 -0.53 -13.26 2.52
C TYR A 7 0.19 -13.20 1.16
N ALA A 8 1.52 -13.27 1.14
CA ALA A 8 2.32 -13.11 -0.07
C ALA A 8 1.95 -14.10 -1.18
N ARG A 9 1.97 -15.40 -0.88
CA ARG A 9 1.64 -16.44 -1.85
C ARG A 9 0.17 -16.37 -2.30
N GLY A 10 -0.74 -16.01 -1.40
CA GLY A 10 -2.16 -15.83 -1.72
C GLY A 10 -2.37 -14.78 -2.81
N TYR A 11 -1.77 -13.60 -2.65
CA TYR A 11 -1.82 -12.53 -3.65
C TYR A 11 -1.09 -12.91 -4.94
N ASN A 12 0.09 -13.50 -4.87
CA ASN A 12 0.83 -13.96 -6.06
C ASN A 12 0.01 -14.91 -6.93
N LEU A 13 -0.66 -15.87 -6.31
CA LEU A 13 -1.52 -16.83 -7.03
C LEU A 13 -2.79 -16.18 -7.61
N ALA A 14 -3.39 -15.25 -6.89
CA ALA A 14 -4.58 -14.55 -7.32
C ALA A 14 -4.28 -13.62 -8.51
N ILE A 15 -3.26 -12.76 -8.37
CA ILE A 15 -2.92 -11.73 -9.37
C ILE A 15 -2.49 -12.36 -10.70
N LYS A 16 -1.80 -13.49 -10.68
CA LYS A 16 -1.43 -14.23 -11.91
C LYS A 16 -2.65 -14.62 -12.75
N LYS A 17 -3.81 -14.86 -12.13
CA LYS A 17 -5.04 -15.29 -12.78
C LYS A 17 -5.95 -14.13 -13.22
N LEU A 18 -5.72 -12.93 -12.74
CA LEU A 18 -6.57 -11.77 -13.06
C LEU A 18 -6.17 -11.16 -14.41
N PRO A 19 -7.13 -10.86 -15.30
CA PRO A 19 -6.83 -10.28 -16.62
C PRO A 19 -6.85 -8.74 -16.61
N TYR A 20 -6.85 -8.10 -15.45
CA TYR A 20 -7.01 -6.66 -15.31
C TYR A 20 -5.68 -5.92 -15.34
N PRO A 21 -5.61 -4.68 -15.87
CA PRO A 21 -4.37 -3.90 -15.95
C PRO A 21 -3.89 -3.40 -14.57
N TYR A 22 -4.82 -3.22 -13.64
CA TYR A 22 -4.56 -2.80 -12.26
C TYR A 22 -5.10 -3.79 -11.26
N VAL A 23 -4.46 -3.89 -10.13
CA VAL A 23 -4.91 -4.67 -8.98
C VAL A 23 -4.74 -3.85 -7.71
N VAL A 24 -5.54 -4.16 -6.71
CA VAL A 24 -5.40 -3.60 -5.36
C VAL A 24 -5.19 -4.73 -4.38
N LEU A 25 -4.10 -4.64 -3.61
CA LEU A 25 -3.97 -5.37 -2.37
C LEU A 25 -4.71 -4.57 -1.30
N LEU A 26 -5.73 -5.16 -0.69
CA LEU A 26 -6.59 -4.48 0.26
C LEU A 26 -6.88 -5.40 1.45
N ASN A 27 -6.60 -4.91 2.65
CA ASN A 27 -6.93 -5.64 3.86
C ASN A 27 -8.44 -5.63 4.11
N SER A 28 -8.94 -6.71 4.69
CA SER A 28 -10.38 -6.89 4.96
C SER A 28 -10.92 -6.00 6.07
N ASP A 29 -10.08 -5.35 6.84
CA ASP A 29 -10.40 -4.44 7.95
C ASP A 29 -10.24 -2.95 7.58
N VAL A 30 -10.13 -2.63 6.29
CA VAL A 30 -10.11 -1.25 5.78
C VAL A 30 -11.52 -0.79 5.47
N GLU A 31 -11.90 0.38 5.99
CA GLU A 31 -13.11 1.10 5.59
C GLU A 31 -12.77 2.05 4.43
N ALA A 32 -13.28 1.74 3.25
CA ALA A 32 -13.08 2.57 2.06
C ALA A 32 -14.13 3.68 2.00
N SER A 33 -13.69 4.93 1.76
CA SER A 33 -14.60 6.05 1.48
C SER A 33 -15.24 5.92 0.08
N PRO A 34 -16.37 6.57 -0.20
CA PRO A 34 -16.88 6.64 -1.57
C PRO A 34 -15.82 7.17 -2.53
N ASP A 35 -15.77 6.60 -3.73
CA ASP A 35 -14.88 7.01 -4.84
C ASP A 35 -13.37 7.02 -4.53
N TRP A 36 -12.93 6.33 -3.48
CA TRP A 36 -11.51 6.25 -3.08
C TRP A 36 -10.58 5.72 -4.17
N LEU A 37 -11.09 4.87 -5.06
CA LEU A 37 -10.32 4.22 -6.12
C LEU A 37 -10.07 5.11 -7.33
N THR A 38 -11.04 5.96 -7.67
CA THR A 38 -10.98 6.82 -8.86
C THR A 38 -9.75 7.75 -8.86
N PRO A 39 -9.42 8.47 -7.77
CA PRO A 39 -8.22 9.32 -7.74
C PRO A 39 -6.91 8.53 -7.93
N LEU A 40 -6.80 7.31 -7.42
CA LEU A 40 -5.61 6.47 -7.59
C LEU A 40 -5.46 6.02 -9.04
N PHE A 41 -6.57 5.62 -9.65
CA PHE A 41 -6.60 5.23 -11.06
C PHE A 41 -6.24 6.40 -11.97
N ASP A 42 -6.89 7.56 -11.82
CA ASP A 42 -6.64 8.76 -12.61
C ASP A 42 -5.20 9.26 -12.46
N PHE A 43 -4.66 9.17 -11.24
CA PHE A 43 -3.27 9.51 -10.98
C PHE A 43 -2.31 8.60 -11.76
N CYS A 44 -2.50 7.29 -11.68
CA CYS A 44 -1.67 6.34 -12.42
C CYS A 44 -1.83 6.50 -13.95
N GLU A 45 -3.04 6.76 -14.46
CA GLU A 45 -3.24 6.96 -15.90
C GLU A 45 -2.56 8.24 -16.41
N SER A 46 -2.53 9.31 -15.60
CA SER A 46 -1.86 10.56 -15.94
C SER A 46 -0.33 10.54 -15.72
N HIS A 47 0.20 9.53 -15.02
CA HIS A 47 1.61 9.35 -14.70
C HIS A 47 2.08 7.94 -15.09
N PRO A 48 2.46 7.70 -16.36
CA PRO A 48 2.83 6.36 -16.83
C PRO A 48 4.09 5.77 -16.18
N ASP A 49 4.92 6.60 -15.57
CA ASP A 49 6.11 6.24 -14.80
C ASP A 49 5.78 5.72 -13.38
N VAL A 50 4.56 5.96 -12.89
CA VAL A 50 4.10 5.46 -11.61
C VAL A 50 3.66 4.01 -11.75
N GLY A 51 4.40 3.10 -11.09
CA GLY A 51 4.10 1.67 -11.06
C GLY A 51 3.06 1.29 -10.01
N ALA A 52 3.10 1.95 -8.85
CA ALA A 52 2.22 1.70 -7.73
C ALA A 52 1.97 2.98 -6.92
N CYS A 53 0.87 3.03 -6.18
CA CYS A 53 0.57 4.10 -5.25
C CYS A 53 -0.31 3.60 -4.09
N GLN A 54 -0.40 4.39 -3.03
CA GLN A 54 -1.33 4.19 -1.92
C GLN A 54 -2.05 5.51 -1.59
N PRO A 55 -3.27 5.45 -1.06
CA PRO A 55 -3.91 6.63 -0.45
C PRO A 55 -3.32 6.92 0.93
N LYS A 56 -3.66 8.08 1.51
CA LYS A 56 -3.50 8.30 2.94
C LYS A 56 -4.42 7.34 3.70
N LEU A 57 -3.90 6.73 4.76
CA LEU A 57 -4.64 5.87 5.67
C LEU A 57 -4.80 6.55 7.01
N LEU A 58 -6.04 6.66 7.47
CA LEU A 58 -6.38 7.24 8.76
C LEU A 58 -6.79 6.14 9.75
N ALA A 59 -6.54 6.37 11.01
CA ALA A 59 -6.92 5.43 12.05
C ALA A 59 -8.45 5.28 12.12
N TYR A 60 -8.96 4.05 12.14
CA TYR A 60 -10.40 3.79 12.16
C TYR A 60 -11.12 4.43 13.36
N ARG A 61 -10.48 4.39 14.54
CA ARG A 61 -11.07 4.92 15.78
C ARG A 61 -10.90 6.41 15.98
N ASP A 62 -9.90 7.01 15.32
CA ASP A 62 -9.64 8.46 15.33
C ASP A 62 -9.29 8.92 13.92
N LYS A 63 -10.31 9.26 13.16
CA LYS A 63 -10.20 9.65 11.74
C LYS A 63 -9.46 10.99 11.52
N LYS A 64 -8.93 11.60 12.57
CA LYS A 64 -8.02 12.74 12.47
C LYS A 64 -6.55 12.32 12.50
N ALA A 65 -6.24 11.18 13.12
CA ALA A 65 -4.89 10.66 13.20
C ALA A 65 -4.56 9.74 12.02
N PHE A 66 -3.30 9.74 11.59
CA PHE A 66 -2.83 8.76 10.60
C PHE A 66 -2.87 7.34 11.17
N GLU A 67 -3.05 6.37 10.28
CA GLU A 67 -2.94 4.97 10.63
C GLU A 67 -1.47 4.59 10.91
N TYR A 68 -1.25 3.62 11.83
CA TYR A 68 0.08 3.27 12.32
C TYR A 68 0.99 2.63 11.24
N ALA A 69 0.45 1.72 10.44
CA ALA A 69 1.25 0.82 9.59
C ALA A 69 1.35 1.24 8.11
N GLY A 70 1.11 2.50 7.78
CA GLY A 70 1.19 2.93 6.39
C GLY A 70 1.00 4.43 6.22
N ALA A 71 0.21 5.04 7.11
CA ALA A 71 -0.02 6.47 7.16
C ALA A 71 -0.14 7.13 5.76
N ALA A 72 0.76 8.04 5.41
CA ALA A 72 0.77 8.73 4.12
C ALA A 72 1.97 8.33 3.23
N GLY A 73 2.43 7.08 3.35
CA GLY A 73 3.53 6.51 2.56
C GLY A 73 4.79 6.23 3.38
N GLY A 74 5.51 5.19 2.99
CA GLY A 74 6.63 4.64 3.72
C GLY A 74 8.00 5.00 3.16
N PHE A 75 8.98 5.05 4.05
CA PHE A 75 10.38 5.35 3.76
C PHE A 75 11.29 4.42 4.58
N LEU A 76 12.56 4.36 4.19
CA LEU A 76 13.62 3.77 5.01
C LEU A 76 14.64 4.85 5.38
N ASP A 77 15.13 4.81 6.60
CA ASP A 77 16.27 5.62 6.96
C ASP A 77 17.59 5.02 6.46
N LYS A 78 18.70 5.71 6.68
CA LYS A 78 20.03 5.26 6.24
C LYS A 78 20.52 3.97 6.92
N TYR A 79 19.85 3.49 7.93
CA TYR A 79 20.13 2.25 8.64
C TYR A 79 19.14 1.13 8.33
N GLY A 80 18.16 1.39 7.43
CA GLY A 80 17.14 0.44 7.04
C GLY A 80 15.92 0.37 7.98
N TYR A 81 15.74 1.35 8.88
CA TYR A 81 14.55 1.40 9.73
C TYR A 81 13.38 2.03 8.98
N PRO A 82 12.22 1.34 8.90
CA PRO A 82 11.04 1.87 8.23
C PRO A 82 10.35 2.95 9.07
N TYR A 83 9.92 4.01 8.41
CA TYR A 83 9.07 5.06 8.96
C TYR A 83 8.07 5.55 7.91
N CYS A 84 7.06 6.31 8.30
CA CYS A 84 6.04 6.82 7.40
C CYS A 84 5.89 8.34 7.54
N ARG A 85 5.44 8.99 6.47
CA ARG A 85 4.85 10.33 6.60
C ARG A 85 3.60 10.21 7.47
N GLY A 86 3.54 11.00 8.55
CA GLY A 86 2.47 10.93 9.55
C GLY A 86 2.77 10.00 10.73
N ARG A 87 3.89 9.23 10.72
CA ARG A 87 4.31 8.43 11.86
C ARG A 87 5.82 8.20 11.92
N ILE A 88 6.43 8.52 13.07
CA ILE A 88 7.80 8.17 13.40
C ILE A 88 7.80 7.43 14.73
N PHE A 89 8.16 6.15 14.73
CA PHE A 89 8.05 5.24 15.88
C PHE A 89 6.64 5.26 16.47
N PHE A 90 6.50 5.73 17.71
CA PHE A 90 5.22 5.82 18.44
C PHE A 90 4.54 7.19 18.32
N SER A 91 5.19 8.16 17.68
CA SER A 91 4.60 9.48 17.44
C SER A 91 3.76 9.43 16.16
N ILE A 92 2.46 9.61 16.31
CA ILE A 92 1.49 9.65 15.20
C ILE A 92 1.00 11.08 15.08
N GLU A 93 1.01 11.61 13.85
CA GLU A 93 0.51 12.96 13.55
C GLU A 93 -1.00 12.92 13.28
N ASN A 94 -1.64 14.07 13.45
CA ASN A 94 -2.96 14.30 12.89
C ASN A 94 -2.85 14.71 11.41
N ASP A 95 -3.84 14.33 10.62
CA ASP A 95 -3.97 14.81 9.24
C ASP A 95 -4.56 16.22 9.24
N GLU A 96 -3.71 17.20 8.98
CA GLU A 96 -4.04 18.62 8.80
C GLU A 96 -3.89 19.05 7.33
N GLY A 97 -3.84 18.09 6.40
CA GLY A 97 -3.62 18.33 4.97
C GLY A 97 -2.14 18.45 4.59
N GLN A 98 -1.20 18.23 5.52
CA GLN A 98 0.23 18.36 5.29
C GLN A 98 0.78 17.37 4.25
N TYR A 99 0.04 16.29 3.98
CA TYR A 99 0.40 15.25 2.99
C TYR A 99 -0.66 15.07 1.90
N ASP A 100 -1.38 16.13 1.53
CA ASP A 100 -2.38 16.08 0.45
C ASP A 100 -1.75 16.03 -0.95
N SER A 101 -0.50 16.47 -1.07
CA SER A 101 0.22 16.39 -2.35
C SER A 101 0.86 15.02 -2.54
N PRO A 102 0.77 14.44 -3.76
CA PRO A 102 1.51 13.24 -4.10
C PRO A 102 3.01 13.39 -3.84
N ALA A 103 3.65 12.32 -3.41
CA ALA A 103 5.09 12.26 -3.25
C ALA A 103 5.60 10.86 -3.56
N GLU A 104 6.84 10.79 -4.04
CA GLU A 104 7.55 9.53 -4.19
C GLU A 104 7.81 8.92 -2.80
N ILE A 105 7.56 7.62 -2.67
CA ILE A 105 7.72 6.86 -1.44
C ILE A 105 8.59 5.64 -1.70
N PHE A 106 9.21 5.10 -0.66
CA PHE A 106 10.04 3.91 -0.79
C PHE A 106 9.19 2.63 -0.80
N TRP A 107 8.16 2.57 0.06
CA TRP A 107 7.25 1.42 0.13
C TRP A 107 5.81 1.89 0.34
N ALA A 108 4.87 1.12 -0.18
CA ALA A 108 3.44 1.31 -0.01
C ALA A 108 2.88 0.17 0.85
N THR A 109 1.98 0.51 1.77
CA THR A 109 1.43 -0.49 2.70
C THR A 109 0.55 -1.52 2.01
N GLY A 110 0.69 -2.78 2.40
CA GLY A 110 -0.20 -3.86 1.98
C GLY A 110 -1.65 -3.71 2.46
N ALA A 111 -1.93 -2.79 3.38
CA ALA A 111 -3.30 -2.47 3.78
C ALA A 111 -4.12 -1.86 2.64
N CYS A 112 -3.49 -1.06 1.73
CA CYS A 112 -4.10 -0.55 0.51
C CYS A 112 -3.02 -0.19 -0.51
N LEU A 113 -2.59 -1.15 -1.32
CA LEU A 113 -1.62 -0.96 -2.40
C LEU A 113 -2.32 -1.06 -3.75
N PHE A 114 -2.41 0.06 -4.48
CA PHE A 114 -2.86 0.10 -5.88
C PHE A 114 -1.64 -0.02 -6.80
N ILE A 115 -1.63 -1.00 -7.69
CA ILE A 115 -0.44 -1.31 -8.51
C ILE A 115 -0.81 -1.73 -9.93
N ARG A 116 -0.01 -1.34 -10.91
CA ARG A 116 -0.05 -1.90 -12.26
C ARG A 116 0.28 -3.39 -12.20
N ARG A 117 -0.63 -4.23 -12.69
CA ARG A 117 -0.44 -5.68 -12.66
C ARG A 117 0.85 -6.12 -13.35
N GLU A 118 1.20 -5.51 -14.47
CA GLU A 118 2.43 -5.83 -15.20
C GLU A 118 3.69 -5.53 -14.37
N VAL A 119 3.69 -4.41 -13.61
CA VAL A 119 4.78 -4.03 -12.71
C VAL A 119 4.91 -5.04 -11.59
N TYR A 120 3.79 -5.41 -10.95
CA TYR A 120 3.77 -6.45 -9.92
C TYR A 120 4.37 -7.78 -10.41
N LEU A 121 3.94 -8.24 -11.59
CA LEU A 121 4.43 -9.49 -12.17
C LEU A 121 5.90 -9.41 -12.61
N LYS A 122 6.33 -8.28 -13.14
CA LYS A 122 7.71 -8.03 -13.56
C LYS A 122 8.68 -7.96 -12.36
N ALA A 123 8.23 -7.40 -11.24
CA ALA A 123 8.98 -7.38 -9.99
C ALA A 123 9.09 -8.78 -9.34
N GLY A 124 8.29 -9.76 -9.78
CA GLY A 124 8.28 -11.11 -9.22
C GLY A 124 7.15 -11.37 -8.22
N GLY A 125 6.42 -10.34 -7.84
CA GLY A 125 5.39 -10.37 -6.79
C GLY A 125 5.99 -10.14 -5.41
N LEU A 126 5.27 -10.52 -4.37
CA LEU A 126 5.75 -10.48 -2.98
C LEU A 126 6.61 -11.72 -2.68
N ASP A 127 7.62 -11.57 -1.85
CA ASP A 127 8.47 -12.70 -1.43
C ASP A 127 7.66 -13.69 -0.56
N GLU A 128 7.49 -14.90 -1.06
CA GLU A 128 6.73 -15.96 -0.39
C GLU A 128 7.42 -16.53 0.85
N SER A 129 8.68 -16.17 1.12
CA SER A 129 9.36 -16.53 2.35
C SER A 129 8.81 -15.76 3.56
N PHE A 130 8.21 -14.58 3.34
CA PHE A 130 7.41 -13.88 4.33
C PHE A 130 6.03 -14.53 4.41
N PHE A 131 5.69 -15.07 5.57
CA PHE A 131 4.35 -15.61 5.79
C PHE A 131 3.33 -14.48 5.96
N ALA A 132 3.69 -13.47 6.74
CA ALA A 132 2.96 -12.22 6.95
C ALA A 132 3.88 -11.16 7.59
N HIS A 133 3.64 -9.90 7.26
CA HIS A 133 4.35 -8.70 7.68
C HIS A 133 5.71 -8.47 6.99
N MET A 134 5.98 -7.23 6.65
CA MET A 134 7.20 -6.70 6.03
C MET A 134 7.38 -7.05 4.53
N GLU A 135 6.52 -7.87 3.94
CA GLU A 135 6.61 -8.29 2.54
C GLU A 135 6.43 -7.15 1.53
N GLU A 136 5.85 -6.04 1.95
CA GLU A 136 5.70 -4.84 1.13
C GLU A 136 6.87 -3.85 1.28
N ILE A 137 7.76 -4.08 2.25
CA ILE A 137 8.94 -3.23 2.52
C ILE A 137 10.19 -3.82 1.85
N ASP A 138 10.21 -5.17 1.67
CA ASP A 138 11.28 -5.90 0.99
C ASP A 138 11.29 -5.58 -0.52
#